data_41653175e22470f758594397965bb4bb
#
_entry.id   41653175e22470f758594397965bb4bb
#
_cell.length_a   1.000
_cell.length_b   1.000
_cell.length_c   1.000
_cell.angle_alpha   90.00
_cell.angle_beta   90.00
_cell.angle_gamma   90.00
#
_symmetry.space_group_name_H-M   'P 1'
#
loop_
_entity.id
_entity.type
_entity.pdbx_description
1 polymer ?
#
loop_
_entity_poly.entity_id
_entity_poly.type
_entity_poly.pdbx_seq_one_letter_code
_entity_poly.pdbx_strand_id
1 'polypeptide(L)'
;MKRDLFALVVAATVLALGGAAAATQSASAVRLAESTMIVEVNATDGDAGLQVFLDGEPWRSMRVTGPGGRTILDVTTRERLDDYGLTELFSESSEPPFDVFPLEKFKQLFPAGRYSFIGRTIEGVRLTGSATLSHAIPAGPRIVAPRDGSRVGRAGLVGRWRPGVQPAAVDIVAYRAIVTTETPRLRVLSADLPVSARHVEIPQAFLATRGEYKLEVQAIERSGNQTLTEVSFRVR
;
A
#
# COMPACT_ATOMS: atom_id res chain seq x y z
N MET A 1 -32.59 65.42 73.74
CA MET A 1 -33.29 64.26 73.21
C MET A 1 -33.14 64.22 71.71
N LYS A 2 -32.15 63.52 71.12
CA LYS A 2 -32.02 63.28 69.67
C LYS A 2 -31.58 61.82 69.55
N ARG A 3 -32.41 61.05 68.89
CA ARG A 3 -32.17 59.64 68.60
C ARG A 3 -31.40 59.55 67.25
N ASP A 4 -30.20 59.05 67.34
CA ASP A 4 -29.40 58.79 66.12
C ASP A 4 -29.68 57.35 65.63
N LEU A 5 -30.17 57.27 64.42
CA LEU A 5 -30.47 56.04 63.68
C LEU A 5 -29.19 55.58 62.97
N PHE A 6 -28.60 54.48 63.41
CA PHE A 6 -27.48 53.83 62.66
C PHE A 6 -28.08 52.95 61.55
N ALA A 7 -27.78 53.30 60.32
CA ALA A 7 -28.11 52.48 59.15
C ALA A 7 -26.97 51.49 58.92
N LEU A 8 -27.28 50.22 59.01
CA LEU A 8 -26.35 49.11 58.68
C LEU A 8 -26.38 48.86 57.18
N VAL A 9 -25.25 49.14 56.47
CA VAL A 9 -25.04 48.82 55.06
C VAL A 9 -24.45 47.41 55.02
N VAL A 10 -25.23 46.42 54.52
CA VAL A 10 -24.75 45.09 54.20
C VAL A 10 -24.21 45.09 52.80
N ALA A 11 -22.90 45.00 52.64
CA ALA A 11 -22.27 44.82 51.34
C ALA A 11 -22.32 43.31 50.97
N ALA A 12 -23.12 42.98 49.95
CA ALA A 12 -23.14 41.63 49.38
C ALA A 12 -21.98 41.48 48.40
N THR A 13 -20.98 40.72 48.76
CA THR A 13 -19.87 40.35 47.87
C THR A 13 -20.30 39.20 46.96
N VAL A 14 -20.54 39.46 45.70
CA VAL A 14 -20.82 38.46 44.68
C VAL A 14 -19.47 37.86 44.24
N LEU A 15 -19.14 36.65 44.67
CA LEU A 15 -18.05 35.87 44.10
C LEU A 15 -18.48 35.38 42.72
N ALA A 16 -17.93 36.00 41.68
CA ALA A 16 -17.99 35.46 40.33
C ALA A 16 -17.02 34.27 40.22
N LEU A 17 -17.58 33.04 40.27
CA LEU A 17 -16.86 31.84 39.89
C LEU A 17 -16.65 31.88 38.33
N GLY A 18 -15.50 32.42 37.93
CA GLY A 18 -15.03 32.32 36.56
C GLY A 18 -14.65 30.86 36.27
N GLY A 19 -15.57 30.10 35.65
CA GLY A 19 -15.26 28.79 35.10
C GLY A 19 -14.28 28.96 33.93
N ALA A 20 -13.00 28.69 34.16
CA ALA A 20 -12.03 28.55 33.06
C ALA A 20 -12.45 27.30 32.26
N ALA A 21 -13.14 27.50 31.15
CA ALA A 21 -13.28 26.47 30.14
C ALA A 21 -11.89 26.15 29.61
N ALA A 22 -11.30 25.06 30.05
CA ALA A 22 -10.08 24.52 29.46
C ALA A 22 -10.43 24.20 27.99
N ALA A 23 -10.01 25.07 27.09
CA ALA A 23 -10.00 24.76 25.66
C ALA A 23 -9.10 23.53 25.48
N THR A 24 -9.69 22.36 25.37
CA THR A 24 -9.00 21.17 24.89
C THR A 24 -8.49 21.50 23.52
N GLN A 25 -7.22 21.89 23.40
CA GLN A 25 -6.51 21.95 22.13
C GLN A 25 -6.62 20.54 21.55
N SER A 26 -7.47 20.41 20.53
CA SER A 26 -7.55 19.18 19.73
C SER A 26 -6.16 19.00 19.13
N ALA A 27 -5.37 18.05 19.63
CA ALA A 27 -4.05 17.78 19.08
C ALA A 27 -4.21 17.58 17.58
N SER A 28 -3.50 18.39 16.80
CA SER A 28 -3.57 18.35 15.35
C SER A 28 -3.24 16.93 14.88
N ALA A 29 -4.11 16.35 14.05
CA ALA A 29 -3.86 15.02 13.51
C ALA A 29 -2.59 15.03 12.65
N VAL A 30 -1.72 14.05 12.84
CA VAL A 30 -0.54 13.82 12.01
C VAL A 30 -0.96 13.04 10.77
N ARG A 31 -0.41 13.40 9.63
CA ARG A 31 -0.66 12.65 8.38
C ARG A 31 0.34 11.53 8.23
N LEU A 32 -0.10 10.40 7.69
CA LEU A 32 0.79 9.36 7.19
C LEU A 32 1.71 9.95 6.11
N ALA A 33 2.97 9.55 6.12
CA ALA A 33 3.94 9.92 5.09
C ALA A 33 3.53 9.29 3.75
N GLU A 34 3.06 8.03 3.79
CA GLU A 34 2.53 7.32 2.64
C GLU A 34 1.27 6.52 3.02
N SER A 35 0.34 6.41 2.09
CA SER A 35 -0.79 5.49 2.16
C SER A 35 -1.23 5.14 0.75
N THR A 36 -1.08 3.87 0.38
CA THR A 36 -1.42 3.37 -0.96
C THR A 36 -2.29 2.13 -0.87
N MET A 37 -3.10 1.95 -1.89
CA MET A 37 -3.89 0.74 -2.13
C MET A 37 -3.91 0.48 -3.62
N ILE A 38 -3.52 -0.72 -4.02
CA ILE A 38 -3.47 -1.12 -5.41
C ILE A 38 -4.05 -2.52 -5.61
N VAL A 39 -4.48 -2.79 -6.83
CA VAL A 39 -4.76 -4.13 -7.32
C VAL A 39 -3.53 -4.64 -8.05
N GLU A 40 -3.03 -5.79 -7.65
CA GLU A 40 -2.07 -6.56 -8.43
C GLU A 40 -2.79 -7.73 -9.09
N VAL A 41 -2.56 -7.93 -10.37
CA VAL A 41 -3.06 -9.08 -11.14
C VAL A 41 -1.87 -9.90 -11.62
N ASN A 42 -1.86 -11.20 -11.35
CA ASN A 42 -0.95 -12.14 -12.00
C ASN A 42 -1.63 -12.74 -13.23
N ALA A 43 -1.28 -12.25 -14.42
CA ALA A 43 -1.85 -12.73 -15.67
C ALA A 43 -1.36 -14.13 -16.07
N THR A 44 -0.30 -14.64 -15.43
CA THR A 44 0.21 -16.01 -15.67
C THR A 44 -0.60 -17.01 -14.87
N ASP A 45 -0.85 -16.74 -13.60
CA ASP A 45 -1.59 -17.64 -12.72
C ASP A 45 -3.11 -17.40 -12.78
N GLY A 46 -3.52 -16.23 -13.29
CA GLY A 46 -4.93 -15.88 -13.43
C GLY A 46 -5.61 -15.60 -12.10
N ASP A 47 -4.99 -14.74 -11.28
CA ASP A 47 -5.47 -14.32 -9.98
C ASP A 47 -5.28 -12.82 -9.75
N ALA A 48 -5.74 -12.32 -8.60
CA ALA A 48 -5.57 -10.93 -8.21
C ALA A 48 -5.55 -10.77 -6.69
N GLY A 49 -4.72 -9.84 -6.22
CA GLY A 49 -4.58 -9.42 -4.84
C GLY A 49 -4.83 -7.93 -4.63
N LEU A 50 -5.25 -7.59 -3.41
CA LEU A 50 -5.27 -6.24 -2.90
C LEU A 50 -4.00 -6.03 -2.09
N GLN A 51 -3.19 -5.06 -2.48
CA GLN A 51 -2.05 -4.62 -1.70
C GLN A 51 -2.36 -3.31 -1.00
N VAL A 52 -2.01 -3.22 0.28
CA VAL A 52 -2.13 -2.02 1.12
C VAL A 52 -0.76 -1.72 1.69
N PHE A 53 -0.29 -0.50 1.50
CA PHE A 53 0.94 -0.02 2.13
C PHE A 53 0.69 1.30 2.84
N LEU A 54 1.29 1.45 4.01
CA LEU A 54 1.32 2.70 4.74
C LEU A 54 2.68 2.89 5.44
N ASP A 55 3.08 4.16 5.56
CA ASP A 55 4.23 4.61 6.33
C ASP A 55 3.87 5.87 7.12
N GLY A 56 4.43 6.02 8.32
CA GLY A 56 4.21 7.19 9.17
C GLY A 56 4.96 7.13 10.49
N GLU A 57 4.67 8.09 11.35
CA GLU A 57 5.19 8.12 12.72
C GLU A 57 4.84 6.83 13.47
N PRO A 58 5.66 6.41 14.46
CA PRO A 58 5.41 5.19 15.22
C PRO A 58 3.98 5.11 15.75
N TRP A 59 3.25 4.07 15.37
CA TRP A 59 1.84 3.89 15.68
C TRP A 59 1.56 2.55 16.36
N ARG A 60 0.50 2.52 17.16
CA ARG A 60 0.00 1.32 17.85
C ARG A 60 -1.33 0.80 17.33
N SER A 61 -2.06 1.61 16.58
CA SER A 61 -3.29 1.13 15.93
C SER A 61 -3.51 1.81 14.59
N MET A 62 -4.07 1.04 13.65
CA MET A 62 -4.43 1.54 12.33
C MET A 62 -5.67 0.82 11.83
N ARG A 63 -6.65 1.58 11.36
CA ARG A 63 -7.87 1.08 10.72
C ARG A 63 -7.99 1.63 9.31
N VAL A 64 -8.28 0.75 8.37
CA VAL A 64 -8.58 1.11 6.98
C VAL A 64 -10.06 0.89 6.72
N THR A 65 -10.73 1.96 6.27
CA THR A 65 -12.16 1.95 6.00
C THR A 65 -12.41 2.33 4.55
N GLY A 66 -13.14 1.49 3.82
CA GLY A 66 -13.45 1.67 2.42
C GLY A 66 -14.72 2.46 2.15
N PRO A 67 -15.11 2.58 0.89
CA PRO A 67 -16.38 3.17 0.49
C PRO A 67 -17.56 2.52 1.24
N GLY A 68 -18.55 3.34 1.60
CA GLY A 68 -19.70 2.88 2.39
C GLY A 68 -19.40 2.62 3.87
N GLY A 69 -18.22 3.04 4.38
CA GLY A 69 -17.88 2.97 5.80
C GLY A 69 -17.48 1.57 6.30
N ARG A 70 -17.24 0.61 5.40
CA ARG A 70 -16.85 -0.77 5.78
C ARG A 70 -15.36 -0.82 6.14
N THR A 71 -15.04 -1.29 7.34
CA THR A 71 -13.66 -1.58 7.75
C THR A 71 -13.16 -2.82 7.02
N ILE A 72 -11.99 -2.71 6.40
CA ILE A 72 -11.33 -3.83 5.70
C ILE A 72 -10.07 -4.32 6.42
N LEU A 73 -9.45 -3.46 7.23
CA LEU A 73 -8.27 -3.81 8.02
C LEU A 73 -8.33 -3.07 9.36
N ASP A 74 -8.03 -3.78 10.43
CA ASP A 74 -7.90 -3.21 11.78
C ASP A 74 -6.73 -3.89 12.49
N VAL A 75 -5.65 -3.13 12.69
CA VAL A 75 -4.40 -3.62 13.29
C VAL A 75 -4.18 -2.88 14.60
N THR A 76 -3.85 -3.62 15.63
CA THR A 76 -3.48 -3.07 16.94
C THR A 76 -2.28 -3.84 17.47
N THR A 77 -1.23 -3.12 17.84
CA THR A 77 -0.06 -3.70 18.51
C THR A 77 -0.41 -4.22 19.89
N ARG A 78 0.45 -5.05 20.46
CA ARG A 78 0.31 -5.60 21.80
C ARG A 78 1.67 -5.63 22.50
N GLU A 79 1.65 -5.52 23.82
CA GLU A 79 2.82 -5.67 24.69
C GLU A 79 3.99 -4.79 24.22
N ARG A 80 5.12 -5.41 23.88
CA ARG A 80 6.36 -4.71 23.53
C ARG A 80 6.22 -3.79 22.29
N LEU A 81 5.40 -4.18 21.34
CA LEU A 81 5.13 -3.34 20.16
C LEU A 81 4.17 -2.19 20.49
N ASP A 82 3.42 -2.24 21.58
CA ASP A 82 2.57 -1.13 22.02
C ASP A 82 3.40 0.06 22.51
N ASP A 83 4.55 -0.23 23.12
CA ASP A 83 5.52 0.78 23.58
C ASP A 83 6.45 1.27 22.45
N TYR A 84 6.76 0.40 21.47
CA TYR A 84 7.74 0.68 20.41
C TYR A 84 7.10 1.23 19.14
N GLY A 85 5.90 0.77 18.84
CA GLY A 85 5.14 1.14 17.65
C GLY A 85 5.58 0.41 16.39
N LEU A 86 4.77 0.58 15.35
CA LEU A 86 5.08 0.24 13.96
C LEU A 86 5.20 1.54 13.18
N THR A 87 6.07 1.60 12.18
CA THR A 87 6.17 2.74 11.25
C THR A 87 5.54 2.39 9.91
N GLU A 88 5.72 1.15 9.46
CA GLU A 88 5.25 0.66 8.18
C GLU A 88 4.33 -0.54 8.33
N LEU A 89 3.42 -0.70 7.38
CA LEU A 89 2.65 -1.92 7.18
C LEU A 89 2.49 -2.19 5.69
N PHE A 90 2.94 -3.35 5.26
CA PHE A 90 2.55 -3.95 3.99
C PHE A 90 1.58 -5.10 4.27
N SER A 91 0.47 -5.12 3.56
CA SER A 91 -0.52 -6.21 3.61
C SER A 91 -0.94 -6.56 2.20
N GLU A 92 -0.95 -7.84 1.91
CA GLU A 92 -1.44 -8.42 0.67
C GLU A 92 -2.57 -9.40 0.99
N SER A 93 -3.65 -9.33 0.23
CA SER A 93 -4.75 -10.29 0.38
C SER A 93 -4.37 -11.66 -0.20
N SER A 94 -5.15 -12.69 0.12
CA SER A 94 -5.07 -13.93 -0.64
C SER A 94 -5.46 -13.71 -2.10
N GLU A 95 -4.91 -14.55 -2.99
CA GLU A 95 -5.03 -14.45 -4.44
C GLU A 95 -5.60 -15.76 -5.01
N PRO A 96 -6.89 -16.04 -4.77
CA PRO A 96 -7.51 -17.22 -5.34
C PRO A 96 -7.62 -17.10 -6.86
N PRO A 97 -7.40 -18.20 -7.62
CA PRO A 97 -7.51 -18.18 -9.07
C PRO A 97 -8.89 -17.72 -9.56
N PHE A 98 -8.96 -17.10 -10.74
CA PHE A 98 -10.19 -16.51 -11.26
C PHE A 98 -11.32 -17.50 -11.54
N ASP A 99 -11.02 -18.77 -11.71
CA ASP A 99 -12.03 -19.84 -11.82
C ASP A 99 -12.74 -20.11 -10.46
N VAL A 100 -12.06 -19.82 -9.34
CA VAL A 100 -12.60 -19.92 -7.98
C VAL A 100 -13.21 -18.58 -7.54
N PHE A 101 -12.50 -17.48 -7.78
CA PHE A 101 -12.91 -16.14 -7.39
C PHE A 101 -12.72 -15.14 -8.55
N PRO A 102 -13.74 -15.00 -9.42
CA PRO A 102 -13.64 -14.12 -10.59
C PRO A 102 -13.29 -12.67 -10.25
N LEU A 103 -12.53 -12.02 -11.12
CA LEU A 103 -12.08 -10.61 -10.96
C LEU A 103 -13.25 -9.65 -10.66
N GLU A 104 -14.43 -9.88 -11.24
CA GLU A 104 -15.60 -9.03 -10.97
C GLU A 104 -16.12 -9.18 -9.52
N LYS A 105 -15.98 -10.35 -8.90
CA LYS A 105 -16.28 -10.54 -7.47
C LYS A 105 -15.24 -9.83 -6.60
N PHE A 106 -13.96 -9.87 -7.00
CA PHE A 106 -12.90 -9.12 -6.34
C PHE A 106 -13.21 -7.61 -6.33
N LYS A 107 -13.60 -7.04 -7.48
CA LYS A 107 -13.97 -5.64 -7.61
C LYS A 107 -15.22 -5.26 -6.79
N GLN A 108 -16.15 -6.17 -6.61
CA GLN A 108 -17.32 -5.98 -5.74
C GLN A 108 -16.94 -6.01 -4.26
N LEU A 109 -15.99 -6.87 -3.88
CA LEU A 109 -15.49 -6.98 -2.51
C LEU A 109 -14.66 -5.75 -2.12
N PHE A 110 -13.85 -5.24 -3.05
CA PHE A 110 -13.01 -4.06 -2.91
C PHE A 110 -13.44 -2.98 -3.92
N PRO A 111 -14.53 -2.25 -3.66
CA PRO A 111 -15.05 -1.28 -4.61
C PRO A 111 -14.07 -0.13 -4.83
N ALA A 112 -14.02 0.37 -6.07
CA ALA A 112 -13.26 1.56 -6.39
C ALA A 112 -13.77 2.76 -5.58
N GLY A 113 -12.85 3.63 -5.17
CA GLY A 113 -13.17 4.82 -4.39
C GLY A 113 -12.12 5.15 -3.34
N ARG A 114 -12.46 6.11 -2.49
CA ARG A 114 -11.57 6.58 -1.44
C ARG A 114 -11.63 5.67 -0.21
N TYR A 115 -10.46 5.25 0.24
CA TYR A 115 -10.22 4.54 1.50
C TYR A 115 -9.55 5.49 2.49
N SER A 116 -9.97 5.44 3.75
CA SER A 116 -9.46 6.28 4.83
C SER A 116 -8.63 5.42 5.78
N PHE A 117 -7.48 5.95 6.16
CA PHE A 117 -6.58 5.37 7.15
C PHE A 117 -6.67 6.23 8.41
N ILE A 118 -7.04 5.65 9.53
CA ILE A 118 -7.18 6.34 10.80
C ILE A 118 -6.51 5.49 11.87
N GLY A 119 -5.53 6.07 12.55
CA GLY A 119 -4.75 5.40 13.57
C GLY A 119 -4.42 6.27 14.75
N ARG A 120 -3.57 5.74 15.63
CA ARG A 120 -2.98 6.46 16.76
C ARG A 120 -1.50 6.15 16.88
N THR A 121 -0.70 7.19 17.10
CA THR A 121 0.71 7.03 17.46
C THR A 121 0.85 6.37 18.84
N ILE A 122 2.06 6.02 19.21
CA ILE A 122 2.38 5.51 20.57
C ILE A 122 2.04 6.54 21.65
N GLU A 123 2.14 7.84 21.36
CA GLU A 123 1.74 8.94 22.25
C GLU A 123 0.23 9.21 22.25
N GLY A 124 -0.56 8.48 21.44
CA GLY A 124 -2.01 8.64 21.34
C GLY A 124 -2.49 9.72 20.39
N VAL A 125 -1.59 10.37 19.64
CA VAL A 125 -1.94 11.37 18.63
C VAL A 125 -2.66 10.69 17.46
N ARG A 126 -3.68 11.34 16.92
CA ARG A 126 -4.43 10.82 15.78
C ARG A 126 -3.58 10.83 14.51
N LEU A 127 -3.45 9.68 13.85
CA LEU A 127 -2.88 9.54 12.51
C LEU A 127 -3.99 9.49 11.46
N THR A 128 -3.75 10.10 10.31
CA THR A 128 -4.71 10.11 9.20
C THR A 128 -4.01 9.95 7.86
N GLY A 129 -4.65 9.23 6.95
CA GLY A 129 -4.23 9.08 5.56
C GLY A 129 -5.40 8.73 4.68
N SER A 130 -5.19 8.68 3.38
CA SER A 130 -6.18 8.16 2.44
C SER A 130 -5.53 7.70 1.14
N ALA A 131 -6.06 6.64 0.57
CA ALA A 131 -5.73 6.16 -0.77
C ALA A 131 -6.99 6.11 -1.63
N THR A 132 -6.84 6.18 -2.94
CA THR A 132 -7.92 5.92 -3.89
C THR A 132 -7.64 4.63 -4.62
N LEU A 133 -8.47 3.62 -4.38
CA LEU A 133 -8.43 2.39 -5.16
C LEU A 133 -9.15 2.61 -6.48
N SER A 134 -8.50 2.31 -7.59
CA SER A 134 -9.10 2.30 -8.92
C SER A 134 -9.27 0.87 -9.41
N HIS A 135 -10.12 0.68 -10.43
CA HIS A 135 -10.21 -0.58 -11.16
C HIS A 135 -9.64 -0.45 -12.59
N ALA A 136 -8.79 0.56 -12.82
CA ALA A 136 -7.98 0.66 -14.02
C ALA A 136 -6.85 -0.37 -13.95
N ILE A 137 -7.15 -1.61 -14.37
CA ILE A 137 -6.23 -2.74 -14.31
C ILE A 137 -5.55 -2.86 -15.66
N PRO A 138 -4.20 -2.78 -15.72
CA PRO A 138 -3.48 -2.91 -16.98
C PRO A 138 -3.52 -4.35 -17.52
N ALA A 139 -3.44 -4.49 -18.83
CA ALA A 139 -3.18 -5.80 -19.44
C ALA A 139 -1.72 -6.19 -19.21
N GLY A 140 -1.47 -7.45 -18.87
CA GLY A 140 -0.15 -7.99 -18.62
C GLY A 140 0.79 -7.88 -19.83
N PRO A 141 2.08 -7.59 -19.61
CA PRO A 141 3.08 -7.61 -20.67
C PRO A 141 3.24 -9.04 -21.21
N ARG A 142 3.56 -9.17 -22.49
CA ARG A 142 3.90 -10.47 -23.07
C ARG A 142 5.43 -10.63 -23.07
N ILE A 143 5.96 -11.48 -22.22
CA ILE A 143 7.39 -11.82 -22.23
C ILE A 143 7.70 -12.64 -23.49
N VAL A 144 8.75 -12.24 -24.23
CA VAL A 144 9.18 -12.91 -25.47
C VAL A 144 10.55 -13.55 -25.34
N ALA A 145 11.35 -13.13 -24.33
CA ALA A 145 12.63 -13.73 -23.97
C ALA A 145 12.96 -13.45 -22.49
N PRO A 146 13.52 -14.41 -21.74
CA PRO A 146 13.65 -15.81 -22.17
C PRO A 146 12.28 -16.43 -22.40
N ARG A 147 12.21 -17.54 -23.15
CA ARG A 147 10.97 -18.32 -23.27
C ARG A 147 10.76 -19.13 -22.02
N ASP A 148 9.50 -19.32 -21.64
CA ASP A 148 9.17 -20.14 -20.49
C ASP A 148 9.79 -21.55 -20.61
N GLY A 149 10.33 -22.08 -19.48
CA GLY A 149 11.02 -23.35 -19.39
C GLY A 149 12.37 -23.44 -20.13
N SER A 150 12.86 -22.36 -20.77
CA SER A 150 14.05 -22.39 -21.61
C SER A 150 15.35 -22.52 -20.81
N ARG A 151 16.40 -23.02 -21.50
CA ARG A 151 17.78 -23.02 -21.01
C ARG A 151 18.58 -21.94 -21.70
N VAL A 152 19.20 -21.07 -20.96
CA VAL A 152 19.91 -19.89 -21.48
C VAL A 152 21.34 -19.84 -20.97
N GLY A 153 22.21 -19.20 -21.74
CA GLY A 153 23.54 -18.81 -21.27
C GLY A 153 23.42 -17.61 -20.31
N ARG A 154 24.32 -17.52 -19.35
CA ARG A 154 24.35 -16.45 -18.37
C ARG A 154 24.92 -15.12 -18.91
N ALA A 155 25.79 -15.19 -19.91
CA ALA A 155 26.37 -14.01 -20.55
C ALA A 155 25.38 -13.38 -21.55
N GLY A 156 25.21 -12.06 -21.47
CA GLY A 156 24.35 -11.32 -22.39
C GLY A 156 22.85 -11.67 -22.31
N LEU A 157 22.40 -12.16 -21.16
CA LEU A 157 20.98 -12.46 -20.98
C LEU A 157 20.15 -11.18 -20.96
N VAL A 158 19.11 -11.14 -21.76
CA VAL A 158 18.20 -10.00 -21.87
C VAL A 158 16.76 -10.48 -21.70
N GLY A 159 16.06 -9.94 -20.71
CA GLY A 159 14.61 -10.02 -20.62
C GLY A 159 13.97 -9.10 -21.67
N ARG A 160 13.01 -9.61 -22.44
CA ARG A 160 12.31 -8.83 -23.48
C ARG A 160 10.82 -9.08 -23.40
N TRP A 161 10.02 -8.03 -23.61
CA TRP A 161 8.56 -8.10 -23.62
C TRP A 161 7.94 -7.19 -24.65
N ARG A 162 6.66 -7.41 -24.89
CA ARG A 162 5.77 -6.51 -25.65
C ARG A 162 4.66 -6.04 -24.69
N PRO A 163 4.15 -4.80 -24.87
CA PRO A 163 2.97 -4.36 -24.13
C PRO A 163 1.78 -5.28 -24.40
N GLY A 164 0.93 -5.47 -23.38
CA GLY A 164 -0.41 -6.00 -23.58
C GLY A 164 -1.31 -4.99 -24.31
N VAL A 165 -2.41 -5.47 -24.85
CA VAL A 165 -3.44 -4.61 -25.46
C VAL A 165 -4.25 -3.97 -24.33
N GLN A 166 -4.05 -2.69 -24.08
CA GLN A 166 -4.65 -1.99 -22.95
C GLN A 166 -6.15 -1.70 -23.16
N PRO A 167 -6.98 -1.80 -22.10
CA PRO A 167 -8.31 -1.21 -22.08
C PRO A 167 -8.24 0.31 -22.31
N ALA A 168 -9.26 0.90 -22.90
CA ALA A 168 -9.24 2.30 -23.36
C ALA A 168 -8.99 3.35 -22.24
N ALA A 169 -9.28 3.03 -20.99
CA ALA A 169 -9.10 3.94 -19.87
C ALA A 169 -7.82 3.68 -19.04
N VAL A 170 -6.93 2.81 -19.52
CA VAL A 170 -5.72 2.41 -18.80
C VAL A 170 -4.51 3.09 -19.39
N ASP A 171 -3.78 3.81 -18.54
CA ASP A 171 -2.58 4.58 -18.90
C ASP A 171 -1.36 3.98 -18.18
N ILE A 172 -0.56 3.20 -18.91
CA ILE A 172 0.68 2.62 -18.39
C ILE A 172 1.72 3.74 -18.25
N VAL A 173 2.27 3.86 -17.06
CA VAL A 173 3.28 4.88 -16.74
C VAL A 173 4.69 4.30 -16.58
N ALA A 174 4.80 3.01 -16.26
CA ALA A 174 6.09 2.35 -16.03
C ALA A 174 5.99 0.84 -16.26
N TYR A 175 7.16 0.20 -16.36
CA TYR A 175 7.33 -1.24 -16.20
C TYR A 175 8.27 -1.51 -15.03
N ARG A 176 8.09 -2.65 -14.39
CA ARG A 176 9.07 -3.21 -13.44
C ARG A 176 9.47 -4.58 -13.91
N ALA A 177 10.78 -4.86 -13.94
CA ALA A 177 11.31 -6.17 -14.20
C ALA A 177 11.96 -6.73 -12.93
N ILE A 178 11.59 -7.93 -12.56
CA ILE A 178 12.11 -8.62 -11.37
C ILE A 178 12.68 -9.96 -11.81
N VAL A 179 13.86 -10.29 -11.30
CA VAL A 179 14.43 -11.64 -11.45
C VAL A 179 14.62 -12.24 -10.08
N THR A 180 14.09 -13.43 -9.88
CA THR A 180 14.22 -14.19 -8.63
C THR A 180 14.87 -15.54 -8.89
N THR A 181 15.57 -16.07 -7.87
CA THR A 181 15.95 -17.48 -7.83
C THR A 181 14.81 -18.31 -7.25
N GLU A 182 14.69 -19.57 -7.64
CA GLU A 182 13.65 -20.46 -7.08
C GLU A 182 14.07 -21.10 -5.76
N THR A 183 15.35 -21.47 -5.64
CA THR A 183 15.84 -22.14 -4.42
C THR A 183 17.29 -21.71 -4.08
N PRO A 184 17.53 -20.98 -2.96
CA PRO A 184 16.50 -20.31 -2.15
C PRO A 184 15.80 -19.19 -2.94
N ARG A 185 14.58 -18.81 -2.57
CA ARG A 185 13.87 -17.72 -3.24
C ARG A 185 14.49 -16.38 -2.87
N LEU A 186 15.24 -15.80 -3.77
CA LEU A 186 15.92 -14.51 -3.61
C LEU A 186 15.61 -13.61 -4.81
N ARG A 187 15.31 -12.34 -4.54
CA ARG A 187 15.23 -11.33 -5.59
C ARG A 187 16.64 -10.87 -5.94
N VAL A 188 17.12 -11.23 -7.11
CA VAL A 188 18.49 -10.93 -7.56
C VAL A 188 18.55 -9.66 -8.42
N LEU A 189 17.44 -9.25 -9.02
CA LEU A 189 17.30 -8.01 -9.76
C LEU A 189 15.89 -7.45 -9.54
N SER A 190 15.78 -6.14 -9.34
CA SER A 190 14.53 -5.38 -9.46
C SER A 190 14.87 -4.06 -10.14
N ALA A 191 14.19 -3.75 -11.23
CA ALA A 191 14.43 -2.55 -12.02
C ALA A 191 13.11 -1.89 -12.42
N ASP A 192 12.95 -0.62 -12.00
CA ASP A 192 11.88 0.23 -12.47
C ASP A 192 12.31 0.88 -13.78
N LEU A 193 11.45 0.81 -14.78
CA LEU A 193 11.77 1.11 -16.16
C LEU A 193 10.73 2.07 -16.77
N PRO A 194 11.13 2.98 -17.65
CA PRO A 194 10.19 3.89 -18.29
C PRO A 194 9.17 3.13 -19.16
N VAL A 195 8.02 3.73 -19.41
CA VAL A 195 6.94 3.16 -20.22
C VAL A 195 7.37 2.76 -21.64
N SER A 196 8.44 3.37 -22.18
CA SER A 196 9.02 3.02 -23.46
C SER A 196 9.89 1.76 -23.45
N ALA A 197 10.28 1.26 -22.27
CA ALA A 197 11.16 0.10 -22.16
C ALA A 197 10.51 -1.17 -22.71
N ARG A 198 11.28 -1.99 -23.39
CA ARG A 198 10.86 -3.28 -23.97
C ARG A 198 11.85 -4.39 -23.65
N HIS A 199 12.88 -4.08 -22.87
CA HIS A 199 13.89 -5.04 -22.45
C HIS A 199 14.59 -4.57 -21.18
N VAL A 200 15.23 -5.51 -20.51
CA VAL A 200 16.16 -5.30 -19.41
C VAL A 200 17.36 -6.23 -19.57
N GLU A 201 18.55 -5.70 -19.43
CA GLU A 201 19.75 -6.53 -19.35
C GLU A 201 19.86 -7.16 -17.95
N ILE A 202 20.13 -8.45 -17.91
CA ILE A 202 20.33 -9.18 -16.65
C ILE A 202 21.82 -9.41 -16.48
N PRO A 203 22.51 -8.66 -15.60
CA PRO A 203 23.94 -8.75 -15.46
C PRO A 203 24.38 -10.16 -15.08
N GLN A 204 25.42 -10.66 -15.74
CA GLN A 204 25.96 -11.99 -15.47
C GLN A 204 26.35 -12.20 -14.01
N ALA A 205 26.76 -11.14 -13.31
CA ALA A 205 27.12 -11.17 -11.91
C ALA A 205 25.98 -11.57 -10.98
N PHE A 206 24.73 -11.35 -11.40
CA PHE A 206 23.52 -11.65 -10.62
C PHE A 206 23.06 -13.10 -10.80
N LEU A 207 23.67 -13.82 -11.73
CA LEU A 207 23.28 -15.19 -12.07
C LEU A 207 24.35 -16.17 -11.62
N ALA A 208 23.96 -17.21 -10.92
CA ALA A 208 24.84 -18.33 -10.62
C ALA A 208 25.24 -19.08 -11.91
N THR A 209 26.30 -19.89 -11.86
CA THR A 209 26.76 -20.68 -13.02
C THR A 209 25.69 -21.66 -13.50
N ARG A 210 24.88 -22.17 -12.57
CA ARG A 210 23.69 -22.99 -12.82
C ARG A 210 22.60 -22.59 -11.84
N GLY A 211 21.36 -22.48 -12.30
CA GLY A 211 20.27 -22.11 -11.41
C GLY A 211 18.94 -22.02 -12.15
N GLU A 212 17.88 -22.07 -11.39
CA GLU A 212 16.51 -21.82 -11.85
C GLU A 212 16.11 -20.41 -11.45
N TYR A 213 15.55 -19.69 -12.36
CA TYR A 213 15.17 -18.28 -12.23
C TYR A 213 13.77 -18.05 -12.78
N LYS A 214 13.12 -17.06 -12.23
CA LYS A 214 11.88 -16.50 -12.74
C LYS A 214 12.14 -15.05 -13.18
N LEU A 215 11.69 -14.68 -14.37
CA LEU A 215 11.59 -13.30 -14.81
C LEU A 215 10.12 -12.91 -14.75
N GLU A 216 9.85 -11.88 -14.01
CA GLU A 216 8.56 -11.23 -13.89
C GLU A 216 8.64 -9.84 -14.53
N VAL A 217 7.62 -9.46 -15.29
CA VAL A 217 7.49 -8.11 -15.85
C VAL A 217 6.12 -7.58 -15.48
N GLN A 218 6.11 -6.47 -14.77
CA GLN A 218 4.89 -5.77 -14.35
C GLN A 218 4.64 -4.57 -15.27
N ALA A 219 3.41 -4.40 -15.72
CA ALA A 219 2.91 -3.15 -16.28
C ALA A 219 2.25 -2.37 -15.15
N ILE A 220 2.69 -1.13 -14.92
CA ILE A 220 2.21 -0.26 -13.83
C ILE A 220 1.39 0.86 -14.44
N GLU A 221 0.14 0.97 -13.97
CA GLU A 221 -0.81 1.99 -14.38
C GLU A 221 -0.71 3.22 -13.44
N ARG A 222 -1.17 4.37 -13.89
CA ARG A 222 -1.06 5.67 -13.21
C ARG A 222 -1.54 5.68 -11.75
N SER A 223 -2.53 4.89 -11.38
CA SER A 223 -2.99 4.77 -9.99
C SER A 223 -2.13 3.85 -9.12
N GLY A 224 -1.14 3.18 -9.72
CA GLY A 224 -0.29 2.19 -9.08
C GLY A 224 -0.75 0.76 -9.29
N ASN A 225 -1.97 0.51 -9.79
CA ASN A 225 -2.40 -0.83 -10.14
C ASN A 225 -1.42 -1.48 -11.12
N GLN A 226 -1.17 -2.76 -10.94
CA GLN A 226 -0.17 -3.46 -11.74
C GLN A 226 -0.67 -4.82 -12.20
N THR A 227 -0.17 -5.24 -13.36
CA THR A 227 -0.37 -6.60 -13.85
C THR A 227 0.97 -7.18 -14.24
N LEU A 228 1.30 -8.29 -13.62
CA LEU A 228 2.51 -9.04 -13.90
C LEU A 228 2.25 -10.19 -14.86
N THR A 229 3.31 -10.56 -15.57
CA THR A 229 3.44 -11.82 -16.31
C THR A 229 4.81 -12.37 -15.97
N GLU A 230 4.91 -13.68 -15.85
CA GLU A 230 6.15 -14.34 -15.46
C GLU A 230 6.51 -15.51 -16.37
N VAL A 231 7.79 -15.83 -16.43
CA VAL A 231 8.34 -17.02 -17.08
C VAL A 231 9.48 -17.58 -16.24
N SER A 232 9.59 -18.90 -16.20
CA SER A 232 10.70 -19.61 -15.58
C SER A 232 11.76 -19.94 -16.61
N PHE A 233 13.05 -19.91 -16.22
CA PHE A 233 14.16 -20.29 -17.08
C PHE A 233 15.32 -20.85 -16.27
N ARG A 234 16.20 -21.61 -16.94
CA ARG A 234 17.40 -22.20 -16.34
C ARG A 234 18.67 -21.63 -16.97
N VAL A 235 19.60 -21.25 -16.12
CA VAL A 235 20.96 -20.87 -16.54
C VAL A 235 21.85 -22.13 -16.61
N ARG A 236 22.70 -22.23 -17.65
CA ARG A 236 23.63 -23.33 -17.92
C ARG A 236 25.06 -22.84 -18.12
#